data_448063f02b5b2a9d9839ec16089e79de
#
_entry.id   448063f02b5b2a9d9839ec16089e79de
#
_cell.length_a   1.000
_cell.length_b   1.000
_cell.length_c   1.000
_cell.angle_alpha   90.00
_cell.angle_beta   90.00
_cell.angle_gamma   90.00
#
_symmetry.space_group_name_H-M   'P 1'
#
loop_
_entity.id
_entity.type
_entity.pdbx_description
1 polymer ?
#
loop_
_entity_poly.entity_id
_entity_poly.type
_entity_poly.pdbx_seq_one_letter_code
_entity_poly.pdbx_strand_id
1 'polypeptide(L)'
;MRSPDPDPAHPRPRWIVFGDSFVMADNEPYERTFPARLQALTDDRVEVLSAGVTGYGPDQTWMRMQQLLPKWKPEAAILVICAVNDFGDPVRNNLMRLDADGVLHRQQATPGPQDREWFLQRQEESGRSGLARLWLAWHQWRALEVPKHPDQTLLADYMRAEREDYEAHISGSTVANALLRDIYDADVAIHPEWPSSQYKLRLAEAILAGIRDLCAEQGVPLAVVVVPGAPDADPDYWLRPDPGRYPGWQPERLTSEWQGICERVGVPVLNLYGTLKDAGHRVFVGALDPHWNGAGMDLGARTALPFLESQGWSLGR
;
A
#
# COMPACT_ATOMS: atom_id res chain seq x y z
N MET A 1 -10.33 12.61 1.85
CA MET A 1 -9.07 12.98 1.21
C MET A 1 -8.32 13.89 2.15
N ARG A 2 -6.99 13.81 2.20
CA ARG A 2 -6.15 14.63 3.07
C ARG A 2 -5.71 15.95 2.40
N SER A 3 -5.72 15.97 1.07
CA SER A 3 -5.52 17.21 0.30
C SER A 3 -6.64 18.22 0.56
N PRO A 4 -6.40 19.54 0.36
CA PRO A 4 -7.48 20.51 0.26
C PRO A 4 -8.56 20.05 -0.70
N ASP A 5 -9.80 20.52 -0.50
CA ASP A 5 -10.87 20.22 -1.44
C ASP A 5 -10.48 20.69 -2.85
N PRO A 6 -10.66 19.85 -3.87
CA PRO A 6 -10.29 20.20 -5.22
C PRO A 6 -11.06 21.42 -5.69
N ASP A 7 -10.37 22.39 -6.29
CA ASP A 7 -11.02 23.54 -6.91
C ASP A 7 -11.86 23.08 -8.13
N PRO A 8 -13.18 23.28 -8.13
CA PRO A 8 -14.03 22.89 -9.26
C PRO A 8 -13.70 23.65 -10.55
N ALA A 9 -13.14 24.84 -10.42
CA ALA A 9 -12.79 25.74 -11.54
C ALA A 9 -11.31 25.67 -11.91
N HIS A 10 -10.58 24.65 -11.46
CA HIS A 10 -9.12 24.60 -11.56
C HIS A 10 -8.63 24.78 -13.01
N PRO A 11 -7.71 25.73 -13.23
CA PRO A 11 -7.16 25.99 -14.55
C PRO A 11 -5.92 25.10 -14.86
N ARG A 12 -5.50 24.26 -13.91
CA ARG A 12 -4.28 23.44 -13.97
C ARG A 12 -4.62 21.98 -14.22
N PRO A 13 -3.76 21.21 -14.90
CA PRO A 13 -3.88 19.77 -14.94
C PRO A 13 -4.00 19.19 -13.52
N ARG A 14 -4.80 18.13 -13.38
CA ARG A 14 -5.05 17.44 -12.11
C ARG A 14 -4.54 16.03 -12.18
N TRP A 15 -3.68 15.65 -11.25
CA TRP A 15 -3.29 14.26 -11.03
C TRP A 15 -3.89 13.77 -9.72
N ILE A 16 -4.27 12.50 -9.65
CA ILE A 16 -4.72 11.89 -8.40
C ILE A 16 -3.78 10.75 -8.03
N VAL A 17 -3.30 10.77 -6.77
CA VAL A 17 -2.48 9.69 -6.20
C VAL A 17 -3.37 8.81 -5.35
N PHE A 18 -3.48 7.55 -5.71
CA PHE A 18 -4.20 6.51 -5.01
C PHE A 18 -3.23 5.57 -4.29
N GLY A 19 -3.67 4.93 -3.23
CA GLY A 19 -2.93 3.95 -2.44
C GLY A 19 -3.46 3.87 -1.01
N ASP A 20 -2.67 3.32 -0.14
CA ASP A 20 -2.97 3.02 1.27
C ASP A 20 -2.42 4.09 2.25
N SER A 21 -1.90 3.61 3.40
CA SER A 21 -1.23 4.43 4.42
C SER A 21 0.05 5.10 3.90
N PHE A 22 0.73 4.54 2.89
CA PHE A 22 1.90 5.14 2.27
C PHE A 22 1.56 6.43 1.51
N VAL A 23 0.34 6.56 1.00
CA VAL A 23 -0.16 7.80 0.38
C VAL A 23 -0.85 8.71 1.40
N MET A 24 -1.65 8.13 2.30
CA MET A 24 -2.35 8.88 3.35
C MET A 24 -1.36 9.54 4.30
N ALA A 25 -0.32 8.85 4.69
CA ALA A 25 0.82 9.33 5.49
C ALA A 25 0.39 10.10 6.75
N ASP A 26 -0.44 9.48 7.58
CA ASP A 26 -1.00 10.10 8.81
C ASP A 26 0.09 10.48 9.84
N ASN A 27 1.27 9.90 9.70
CA ASN A 27 2.47 10.16 10.52
C ASN A 27 3.24 11.43 10.14
N GLU A 28 2.89 12.10 9.02
CA GLU A 28 3.60 13.29 8.54
C GLU A 28 2.63 14.46 8.33
N PRO A 29 3.07 15.74 8.44
CA PRO A 29 2.32 16.89 7.95
C PRO A 29 2.03 16.75 6.45
N TYR A 30 0.85 17.27 6.01
CA TYR A 30 0.43 17.12 4.61
C TYR A 30 1.48 17.59 3.60
N GLU A 31 2.16 18.71 3.88
CA GLU A 31 3.15 19.32 3.00
C GLU A 31 4.39 18.45 2.78
N ARG A 32 4.57 17.42 3.62
CA ARG A 32 5.68 16.46 3.52
C ARG A 32 5.28 15.14 2.86
N THR A 33 3.98 14.96 2.58
CA THR A 33 3.48 13.73 1.94
C THR A 33 3.91 13.66 0.47
N PHE A 34 3.98 12.45 -0.08
CA PHE A 34 4.35 12.20 -1.47
C PHE A 34 3.52 13.02 -2.47
N PRO A 35 2.15 13.09 -2.38
CA PRO A 35 1.36 13.91 -3.29
C PRO A 35 1.69 15.40 -3.19
N ALA A 36 1.83 15.95 -1.98
CA ALA A 36 2.16 17.36 -1.78
C ALA A 36 3.58 17.71 -2.27
N ARG A 37 4.55 16.81 -2.07
CA ARG A 37 5.91 17.00 -2.59
C ARG A 37 5.95 16.92 -4.10
N LEU A 38 5.19 16.00 -4.70
CA LEU A 38 5.08 15.92 -6.15
C LEU A 38 4.49 17.21 -6.74
N GLN A 39 3.42 17.77 -6.15
CA GLN A 39 2.86 19.05 -6.54
C GLN A 39 3.90 20.17 -6.45
N ALA A 40 4.58 20.32 -5.33
CA ALA A 40 5.59 21.35 -5.13
C ALA A 40 6.74 21.28 -6.15
N LEU A 41 7.15 20.07 -6.56
CA LEU A 41 8.18 19.85 -7.57
C LEU A 41 7.75 20.27 -8.99
N THR A 42 6.45 20.40 -9.24
CA THR A 42 5.93 20.95 -10.51
C THR A 42 5.80 22.47 -10.48
N ASP A 43 6.34 23.16 -9.47
CA ASP A 43 6.11 24.58 -9.21
C ASP A 43 4.62 24.96 -9.20
N ASP A 44 3.80 24.08 -8.56
CA ASP A 44 2.34 24.19 -8.51
C ASP A 44 1.62 24.29 -9.88
N ARG A 45 2.27 23.89 -10.96
CA ARG A 45 1.65 23.85 -12.29
C ARG A 45 0.63 22.73 -12.45
N VAL A 46 0.71 21.70 -11.62
CA VAL A 46 -0.23 20.56 -11.54
C VAL A 46 -0.87 20.55 -10.17
N GLU A 47 -2.19 20.36 -10.10
CA GLU A 47 -2.88 20.05 -8.85
C GLU A 47 -2.76 18.56 -8.57
N VAL A 48 -2.12 18.16 -7.45
CA VAL A 48 -1.94 16.74 -7.08
C VAL A 48 -2.80 16.41 -5.87
N LEU A 49 -3.85 15.60 -6.09
CA LEU A 49 -4.77 15.19 -5.06
C LEU A 49 -4.32 13.91 -4.37
N SER A 50 -4.39 13.87 -3.05
CA SER A 50 -4.18 12.66 -2.25
C SER A 50 -5.49 11.90 -2.06
N ALA A 51 -5.59 10.71 -2.62
CA ALA A 51 -6.73 9.81 -2.48
C ALA A 51 -6.40 8.53 -1.70
N GLY A 52 -5.25 8.50 -1.01
CA GLY A 52 -4.85 7.39 -0.15
C GLY A 52 -5.80 7.20 1.03
N VAL A 53 -5.90 5.95 1.50
CA VAL A 53 -6.68 5.59 2.69
C VAL A 53 -5.92 4.51 3.46
N THR A 54 -5.57 4.80 4.70
CA THR A 54 -4.89 3.85 5.59
C THR A 54 -5.60 2.50 5.64
N GLY A 55 -4.85 1.42 5.41
CA GLY A 55 -5.34 0.05 5.45
C GLY A 55 -6.11 -0.41 4.20
N TYR A 56 -6.09 0.36 3.11
CA TYR A 56 -6.67 -0.08 1.84
C TYR A 56 -5.67 -0.95 1.07
N GLY A 57 -6.15 -2.12 0.62
CA GLY A 57 -5.46 -2.87 -0.42
C GLY A 57 -5.80 -2.37 -1.84
N PRO A 58 -5.15 -2.92 -2.87
CA PRO A 58 -5.39 -2.56 -4.27
C PRO A 58 -6.83 -2.76 -4.73
N ASP A 59 -7.55 -3.74 -4.19
CA ASP A 59 -8.96 -4.01 -4.46
C ASP A 59 -9.89 -2.90 -3.96
N GLN A 60 -9.67 -2.41 -2.73
CA GLN A 60 -10.41 -1.28 -2.17
C GLN A 60 -10.03 0.02 -2.88
N THR A 61 -8.76 0.17 -3.23
CA THR A 61 -8.26 1.30 -4.03
C THR A 61 -8.95 1.34 -5.40
N TRP A 62 -9.12 0.19 -6.07
CA TRP A 62 -9.90 0.12 -7.30
C TRP A 62 -11.34 0.61 -7.12
N MET A 63 -12.03 0.16 -6.06
CA MET A 63 -13.40 0.64 -5.76
C MET A 63 -13.45 2.15 -5.54
N ARG A 64 -12.41 2.72 -4.91
CA ARG A 64 -12.28 4.15 -4.70
C ARG A 64 -12.04 4.89 -6.02
N MET A 65 -11.21 4.34 -6.92
CA MET A 65 -10.98 4.89 -8.25
C MET A 65 -12.27 4.94 -9.07
N GLN A 66 -13.13 3.90 -9.01
CA GLN A 66 -14.46 3.89 -9.66
C GLN A 66 -15.35 5.07 -9.23
N GLN A 67 -15.21 5.54 -7.99
CA GLN A 67 -15.97 6.67 -7.46
C GLN A 67 -15.34 8.03 -7.81
N LEU A 68 -14.02 8.12 -7.77
CA LEU A 68 -13.32 9.40 -7.83
C LEU A 68 -12.93 9.81 -9.25
N LEU A 69 -12.58 8.87 -10.15
CA LEU A 69 -12.19 9.20 -11.51
C LEU A 69 -13.32 9.95 -12.27
N PRO A 70 -14.58 9.44 -12.32
CA PRO A 70 -15.66 10.17 -13.00
C PRO A 70 -16.03 11.48 -12.29
N LYS A 71 -15.84 11.57 -10.98
CA LYS A 71 -16.16 12.78 -10.20
C LYS A 71 -15.13 13.89 -10.43
N TRP A 72 -13.85 13.57 -10.41
CA TRP A 72 -12.77 14.56 -10.42
C TRP A 72 -12.11 14.74 -11.79
N LYS A 73 -12.33 13.80 -12.72
CA LYS A 73 -11.85 13.81 -14.11
C LYS A 73 -10.39 14.24 -14.22
N PRO A 74 -9.47 13.53 -13.55
CA PRO A 74 -8.07 13.90 -13.59
C PRO A 74 -7.47 13.65 -14.98
N GLU A 75 -6.42 14.37 -15.32
CA GLU A 75 -5.61 14.14 -16.50
C GLU A 75 -4.68 12.93 -16.34
N ALA A 76 -4.42 12.49 -15.10
CA ALA A 76 -3.65 11.29 -14.85
C ALA A 76 -3.90 10.72 -13.45
N ALA A 77 -3.68 9.41 -13.29
CA ALA A 77 -3.77 8.67 -12.05
C ALA A 77 -2.44 7.98 -11.72
N ILE A 78 -1.99 8.14 -10.49
CA ILE A 78 -0.84 7.45 -9.93
C ILE A 78 -1.35 6.44 -8.91
N LEU A 79 -1.04 5.17 -9.08
CA LEU A 79 -1.27 4.13 -8.08
C LEU A 79 0.04 3.88 -7.34
N VAL A 80 0.09 4.17 -6.06
CA VAL A 80 1.19 3.77 -5.19
C VAL A 80 0.86 2.42 -4.59
N ILE A 81 1.75 1.47 -4.79
CA ILE A 81 1.71 0.12 -4.23
C ILE A 81 2.68 0.03 -3.07
N CYS A 82 2.19 -0.36 -1.91
CA CYS A 82 2.98 -0.75 -0.76
C CYS A 82 3.35 -2.23 -0.90
N ALA A 83 4.60 -2.51 -1.29
CA ALA A 83 5.01 -3.90 -1.55
C ALA A 83 5.00 -4.78 -0.29
N VAL A 84 4.91 -4.20 0.90
CA VAL A 84 4.95 -4.92 2.20
C VAL A 84 3.75 -5.84 2.39
N ASN A 85 2.53 -5.40 2.02
CA ASN A 85 1.26 -6.03 2.38
C ASN A 85 0.21 -6.06 1.26
N ASP A 86 0.43 -5.37 0.14
CA ASP A 86 -0.54 -5.22 -0.94
C ASP A 86 -0.83 -6.51 -1.72
N PHE A 87 -0.03 -7.57 -1.54
CA PHE A 87 -0.39 -8.91 -2.05
C PHE A 87 -1.38 -9.63 -1.13
N GLY A 88 -1.24 -9.48 0.19
CA GLY A 88 -2.09 -10.14 1.19
C GLY A 88 -3.41 -9.42 1.44
N ASP A 89 -3.43 -8.11 1.33
CA ASP A 89 -4.62 -7.30 1.63
C ASP A 89 -5.86 -7.72 0.82
N PRO A 90 -5.82 -7.95 -0.51
CA PRO A 90 -6.98 -8.42 -1.26
C PRO A 90 -7.51 -9.78 -0.79
N VAL A 91 -6.64 -10.67 -0.31
CA VAL A 91 -7.03 -11.97 0.25
C VAL A 91 -7.79 -11.77 1.56
N ARG A 92 -7.26 -10.92 2.44
CA ARG A 92 -7.86 -10.56 3.74
C ARG A 92 -9.16 -9.80 3.59
N ASN A 93 -9.22 -8.85 2.66
CA ASN A 93 -10.42 -8.05 2.36
C ASN A 93 -11.55 -8.91 1.81
N ASN A 94 -11.22 -9.99 1.09
CA ASN A 94 -12.18 -10.91 0.48
C ASN A 94 -13.26 -10.20 -0.38
N LEU A 95 -12.88 -9.11 -1.04
CA LEU A 95 -13.77 -8.33 -1.91
C LEU A 95 -13.74 -8.83 -3.36
N MET A 96 -12.67 -9.48 -3.74
CA MET A 96 -12.43 -10.00 -5.09
C MET A 96 -11.82 -11.40 -4.99
N ARG A 97 -12.13 -12.27 -5.93
CA ARG A 97 -11.71 -13.67 -5.95
C ARG A 97 -11.50 -14.17 -7.36
N LEU A 98 -10.49 -14.99 -7.56
CA LEU A 98 -10.32 -15.75 -8.80
C LEU A 98 -11.11 -17.06 -8.74
N ASP A 99 -11.82 -17.40 -9.81
CA ASP A 99 -12.37 -18.72 -10.00
C ASP A 99 -11.28 -19.73 -10.47
N ALA A 100 -11.72 -20.96 -10.75
CA ALA A 100 -10.84 -22.03 -11.22
C ALA A 100 -10.16 -21.72 -12.57
N ASP A 101 -10.80 -20.90 -13.40
CA ASP A 101 -10.30 -20.48 -14.72
C ASP A 101 -9.45 -19.21 -14.62
N GLY A 102 -9.26 -18.65 -13.40
CA GLY A 102 -8.49 -17.43 -13.15
C GLY A 102 -9.27 -16.14 -13.45
N VAL A 103 -10.58 -16.20 -13.64
CA VAL A 103 -11.43 -15.03 -13.87
C VAL A 103 -11.73 -14.34 -12.53
N LEU A 104 -11.60 -13.02 -12.52
CA LEU A 104 -11.83 -12.21 -11.32
C LEU A 104 -13.32 -11.97 -11.10
N HIS A 105 -13.79 -12.30 -9.92
CA HIS A 105 -15.16 -12.06 -9.49
C HIS A 105 -15.20 -11.16 -8.27
N ARG A 106 -16.15 -10.21 -8.26
CA ARG A 106 -16.43 -9.39 -7.08
C ARG A 106 -17.27 -10.17 -6.09
N GLN A 107 -16.86 -10.13 -4.82
CA GLN A 107 -17.57 -10.75 -3.70
C GLN A 107 -18.42 -9.70 -2.98
N GLN A 108 -19.54 -10.14 -2.39
CA GLN A 108 -20.24 -9.33 -1.39
C GLN A 108 -19.55 -9.57 -0.05
N ALA A 109 -18.63 -8.69 0.32
CA ALA A 109 -18.05 -8.74 1.66
C ALA A 109 -19.09 -8.30 2.69
N THR A 110 -19.39 -9.18 3.62
CA THR A 110 -20.14 -8.83 4.83
C THR A 110 -19.11 -8.80 5.96
N PRO A 111 -18.89 -7.65 6.64
CA PRO A 111 -18.03 -7.61 7.82
C PRO A 111 -18.48 -8.67 8.82
N GLY A 112 -17.53 -9.45 9.31
CA GLY A 112 -17.82 -10.44 10.35
C GLY A 112 -18.33 -9.78 11.63
N PRO A 113 -19.07 -10.50 12.49
CA PRO A 113 -19.53 -9.96 13.78
C PRO A 113 -18.40 -9.38 14.62
N GLN A 114 -17.21 -9.98 14.56
CA GLN A 114 -16.02 -9.54 15.30
C GLN A 114 -15.43 -8.24 14.73
N ASP A 115 -15.46 -8.04 13.41
CA ASP A 115 -15.01 -6.80 12.78
C ASP A 115 -15.91 -5.62 13.20
N ARG A 116 -17.22 -5.88 13.27
CA ARG A 116 -18.20 -4.89 13.75
C ARG A 116 -17.96 -4.53 15.23
N GLU A 117 -17.70 -5.51 16.06
CA GLU A 117 -17.44 -5.33 17.50
C GLU A 117 -16.16 -4.51 17.72
N TRP A 118 -15.10 -4.79 16.95
CA TRP A 118 -13.87 -4.03 16.97
C TRP A 118 -14.08 -2.56 16.53
N PHE A 119 -14.83 -2.31 15.45
CA PHE A 119 -15.19 -0.94 15.03
C PHE A 119 -15.94 -0.18 16.13
N LEU A 120 -16.88 -0.82 16.80
CA LEU A 120 -17.63 -0.22 17.89
C LEU A 120 -16.73 0.09 19.09
N GLN A 121 -15.84 -0.81 19.47
CA GLN A 121 -14.85 -0.59 20.54
C GLN A 121 -13.91 0.57 20.19
N ARG A 122 -13.44 0.68 18.96
CA ARG A 122 -12.61 1.81 18.53
C ARG A 122 -13.34 3.14 18.51
N GLN A 123 -14.62 3.15 18.16
CA GLN A 123 -15.44 4.37 18.28
C GLN A 123 -15.59 4.80 19.75
N GLU A 124 -15.81 3.88 20.66
CA GLU A 124 -15.85 4.16 22.10
C GLU A 124 -14.49 4.67 22.61
N GLU A 125 -13.38 4.09 22.16
CA GLU A 125 -12.02 4.54 22.49
C GLU A 125 -11.71 5.93 21.93
N SER A 126 -12.20 6.26 20.74
CA SER A 126 -12.02 7.60 20.14
C SER A 126 -12.77 8.70 20.91
N GLY A 127 -13.83 8.34 21.63
CA GLY A 127 -14.58 9.24 22.52
C GLY A 127 -13.94 9.49 23.89
N ARG A 128 -12.85 8.78 24.23
CA ARG A 128 -12.16 8.94 25.52
C ARG A 128 -11.42 10.27 25.63
N SER A 129 -11.31 10.80 26.85
CA SER A 129 -10.60 12.06 27.12
C SER A 129 -9.14 12.02 26.66
N GLY A 130 -8.57 13.20 26.36
CA GLY A 130 -7.17 13.33 25.90
C GLY A 130 -6.15 12.66 26.85
N LEU A 131 -6.42 12.68 28.18
CA LEU A 131 -5.58 12.00 29.18
C LEU A 131 -5.63 10.47 29.06
N ALA A 132 -6.81 9.90 28.75
CA ALA A 132 -6.93 8.46 28.52
C ALA A 132 -6.21 8.02 27.24
N ARG A 133 -6.20 8.86 26.19
CA ARG A 133 -5.41 8.62 24.96
C ARG A 133 -3.92 8.69 25.22
N LEU A 134 -3.44 9.68 26.00
CA LEU A 134 -2.02 9.78 26.40
C LEU A 134 -1.58 8.61 27.26
N TRP A 135 -2.43 8.14 28.17
CA TRP A 135 -2.16 6.96 28.99
C TRP A 135 -2.07 5.69 28.16
N LEU A 136 -3.01 5.51 27.20
CA LEU A 136 -3.02 4.37 26.27
C LEU A 136 -1.79 4.40 25.35
N ALA A 137 -1.46 5.57 24.78
CA ALA A 137 -0.27 5.77 23.96
C ALA A 137 1.01 5.50 24.75
N TRP A 138 1.08 5.93 26.04
CA TRP A 138 2.22 5.66 26.91
C TRP A 138 2.36 4.17 27.26
N HIS A 139 1.23 3.46 27.51
CA HIS A 139 1.22 2.03 27.74
C HIS A 139 1.61 1.24 26.48
N GLN A 140 1.10 1.65 25.32
CA GLN A 140 1.49 1.08 24.04
C GLN A 140 2.98 1.33 23.74
N TRP A 141 3.47 2.54 24.00
CA TRP A 141 4.89 2.88 23.86
C TRP A 141 5.77 2.06 24.81
N ARG A 142 5.34 1.81 26.05
CA ARG A 142 6.06 0.98 27.02
C ARG A 142 6.02 -0.52 26.69
N ALA A 143 4.97 -0.98 26.04
CA ALA A 143 4.86 -2.36 25.53
C ALA A 143 5.72 -2.59 24.28
N LEU A 144 6.12 -1.51 23.59
CA LEU A 144 7.05 -1.51 22.46
C LEU A 144 8.51 -1.50 22.97
N GLU A 145 8.90 -2.41 23.86
CA GLU A 145 10.31 -2.77 23.99
C GLU A 145 10.72 -3.40 22.66
N VAL A 146 11.48 -2.63 21.86
CA VAL A 146 12.10 -3.16 20.63
C VAL A 146 12.89 -4.39 21.03
N PRO A 147 12.57 -5.57 20.52
CA PRO A 147 13.36 -6.77 20.80
C PRO A 147 14.80 -6.48 20.41
N LYS A 148 15.75 -6.62 21.35
CA LYS A 148 17.18 -6.41 21.08
C LYS A 148 17.73 -7.39 20.03
N HIS A 149 16.96 -8.46 19.77
CA HIS A 149 17.18 -9.42 18.69
C HIS A 149 15.85 -9.65 17.97
N PRO A 150 15.81 -9.51 16.65
CA PRO A 150 14.59 -9.76 15.88
C PRO A 150 14.10 -11.17 16.16
N ASP A 151 12.90 -11.28 16.72
CA ASP A 151 12.28 -12.58 16.94
C ASP A 151 11.80 -13.12 15.58
N GLN A 152 12.65 -13.96 14.98
CA GLN A 152 12.36 -14.60 13.69
C GLN A 152 11.14 -15.53 13.76
N THR A 153 10.58 -15.81 14.96
CA THR A 153 9.33 -16.56 15.09
C THR A 153 8.15 -15.78 14.53
N LEU A 154 8.18 -14.44 14.60
CA LEU A 154 7.14 -13.58 14.04
C LEU A 154 6.97 -13.76 12.53
N LEU A 155 8.06 -13.96 11.78
CA LEU A 155 7.96 -14.26 10.34
C LEU A 155 7.28 -15.61 10.08
N ALA A 156 7.56 -16.63 10.91
CA ALA A 156 6.88 -17.91 10.82
C ALA A 156 5.39 -17.77 11.18
N ASP A 157 5.06 -16.92 12.15
CA ASP A 157 3.68 -16.61 12.51
C ASP A 157 2.96 -15.86 11.39
N TYR A 158 3.62 -14.92 10.72
CA TYR A 158 3.06 -14.24 9.54
C TYR A 158 2.79 -15.24 8.41
N MET A 159 3.76 -16.07 8.03
CA MET A 159 3.57 -17.08 6.98
C MET A 159 2.44 -18.07 7.31
N ARG A 160 2.27 -18.44 8.60
CA ARG A 160 1.15 -19.27 9.04
C ARG A 160 -0.18 -18.52 8.88
N ALA A 161 -0.26 -17.27 9.36
CA ALA A 161 -1.46 -16.46 9.27
C ALA A 161 -1.88 -16.22 7.81
N GLU A 162 -0.93 -15.95 6.93
CA GLU A 162 -1.19 -15.76 5.51
C GLU A 162 -1.69 -17.01 4.80
N ARG A 163 -1.21 -18.19 5.22
CA ARG A 163 -1.76 -19.47 4.73
C ARG A 163 -3.19 -19.67 5.21
N GLU A 164 -3.47 -19.42 6.48
CA GLU A 164 -4.82 -19.49 7.06
C GLU A 164 -5.78 -18.53 6.35
N ASP A 165 -5.33 -17.29 6.09
CA ASP A 165 -6.08 -16.28 5.34
C ASP A 165 -6.38 -16.76 3.90
N TYR A 166 -5.40 -17.33 3.22
CA TYR A 166 -5.57 -17.91 1.89
C TYR A 166 -6.57 -19.09 1.90
N GLU A 167 -6.43 -20.05 2.82
CA GLU A 167 -7.32 -21.20 2.94
C GLU A 167 -8.79 -20.78 3.22
N ALA A 168 -8.96 -19.79 4.08
CA ALA A 168 -10.26 -19.20 4.36
C ALA A 168 -10.84 -18.50 3.13
N HIS A 169 -10.02 -17.72 2.44
CA HIS A 169 -10.42 -17.01 1.22
C HIS A 169 -10.87 -17.97 0.13
N ILE A 170 -10.11 -19.02 -0.19
CA ILE A 170 -10.49 -19.98 -1.24
C ILE A 170 -11.70 -20.84 -0.87
N SER A 171 -11.92 -21.12 0.43
CA SER A 171 -13.10 -21.85 0.91
C SER A 171 -14.36 -20.99 1.00
N GLY A 172 -14.24 -19.67 0.83
CA GLY A 172 -15.34 -18.73 0.97
C GLY A 172 -15.71 -18.41 2.42
N SER A 173 -14.85 -18.75 3.37
CA SER A 173 -14.97 -18.33 4.77
C SER A 173 -14.32 -16.96 4.99
N THR A 174 -14.73 -16.27 6.06
CA THR A 174 -14.12 -15.01 6.48
C THR A 174 -13.14 -15.26 7.61
N VAL A 175 -11.99 -14.60 7.56
CA VAL A 175 -11.03 -14.61 8.66
C VAL A 175 -11.40 -13.53 9.66
N ALA A 176 -11.38 -13.85 10.94
CA ALA A 176 -11.63 -12.87 11.99
C ALA A 176 -10.51 -11.82 12.03
N ASN A 177 -10.89 -10.53 12.12
CA ASN A 177 -9.98 -9.38 12.19
C ASN A 177 -9.06 -9.20 10.96
N ALA A 178 -9.44 -9.75 9.81
CA ALA A 178 -8.63 -9.69 8.59
C ALA A 178 -8.32 -8.25 8.14
N LEU A 179 -9.31 -7.34 8.23
CA LEU A 179 -9.23 -5.95 7.76
C LEU A 179 -8.22 -5.06 8.50
N LEU A 180 -7.54 -5.56 9.51
CA LEU A 180 -6.73 -4.77 10.43
C LEU A 180 -5.36 -5.37 10.71
N ARG A 181 -5.04 -6.46 10.01
CA ARG A 181 -3.72 -7.07 10.08
C ARG A 181 -2.82 -6.38 9.07
N ASP A 182 -1.96 -5.51 9.56
CA ASP A 182 -0.81 -5.03 8.80
C ASP A 182 0.29 -6.10 8.90
N ILE A 183 0.30 -7.03 7.95
CA ILE A 183 1.19 -8.20 7.93
C ILE A 183 2.13 -8.06 6.74
N TYR A 184 3.44 -8.21 7.00
CA TYR A 184 4.44 -8.36 5.96
C TYR A 184 4.14 -9.63 5.13
N ASP A 185 4.09 -9.52 3.80
CA ASP A 185 3.80 -10.62 2.87
C ASP A 185 4.97 -11.63 2.82
N ALA A 186 5.23 -12.25 3.98
CA ALA A 186 6.39 -13.12 4.22
C ALA A 186 6.37 -14.38 3.35
N ASP A 187 5.19 -14.93 3.04
CA ASP A 187 5.06 -16.09 2.16
C ASP A 187 5.51 -15.75 0.73
N VAL A 188 5.11 -14.61 0.18
CA VAL A 188 5.57 -14.16 -1.15
C VAL A 188 7.06 -13.83 -1.12
N ALA A 189 7.53 -13.16 -0.06
CA ALA A 189 8.93 -12.74 0.06
C ALA A 189 9.91 -13.91 0.17
N ILE A 190 9.51 -15.01 0.85
CA ILE A 190 10.38 -16.14 1.21
C ILE A 190 10.08 -17.39 0.37
N HIS A 191 8.81 -17.65 0.10
CA HIS A 191 8.30 -18.85 -0.56
C HIS A 191 7.36 -18.52 -1.73
N PRO A 192 7.85 -17.85 -2.78
CA PRO A 192 7.01 -17.46 -3.92
C PRO A 192 6.38 -18.66 -4.64
N GLU A 193 6.90 -19.87 -4.46
CA GLU A 193 6.39 -21.12 -5.01
C GLU A 193 5.18 -21.69 -4.28
N TRP A 194 4.84 -21.19 -3.09
CA TRP A 194 3.71 -21.70 -2.33
C TRP A 194 2.37 -21.38 -3.01
N PRO A 195 1.33 -22.24 -2.83
CA PRO A 195 0.01 -21.98 -3.41
C PRO A 195 -0.60 -20.63 -3.00
N SER A 196 -0.40 -20.20 -1.74
CA SER A 196 -0.85 -18.88 -1.24
C SER A 196 -0.17 -17.75 -1.99
N SER A 197 1.15 -17.81 -2.12
CA SER A 197 1.95 -16.80 -2.84
C SER A 197 1.56 -16.72 -4.31
N GLN A 198 1.47 -17.86 -4.99
CA GLN A 198 1.07 -17.93 -6.39
C GLN A 198 -0.36 -17.42 -6.62
N TYR A 199 -1.26 -17.65 -5.68
CA TYR A 199 -2.62 -17.12 -5.75
C TYR A 199 -2.63 -15.60 -5.57
N LYS A 200 -1.90 -15.06 -4.58
CA LYS A 200 -1.76 -13.63 -4.34
C LYS A 200 -1.23 -12.89 -5.57
N LEU A 201 -0.18 -13.43 -6.21
CA LEU A 201 0.39 -12.85 -7.42
C LEU A 201 -0.62 -12.79 -8.57
N ARG A 202 -1.38 -13.87 -8.81
CA ARG A 202 -2.42 -13.88 -9.85
C ARG A 202 -3.58 -12.93 -9.51
N LEU A 203 -4.00 -12.87 -8.25
CA LEU A 203 -5.06 -11.97 -7.81
C LEU A 203 -4.65 -10.51 -7.97
N ALA A 204 -3.42 -10.16 -7.58
CA ALA A 204 -2.85 -8.83 -7.76
C ALA A 204 -2.79 -8.44 -9.25
N GLU A 205 -2.37 -9.35 -10.13
CA GLU A 205 -2.33 -9.13 -11.57
C GLU A 205 -3.73 -8.87 -12.15
N ALA A 206 -4.72 -9.67 -11.75
CA ALA A 206 -6.10 -9.50 -12.20
C ALA A 206 -6.72 -8.18 -11.69
N ILE A 207 -6.44 -7.78 -10.45
CA ILE A 207 -6.89 -6.51 -9.89
C ILE A 207 -6.24 -5.34 -10.65
N LEU A 208 -4.93 -5.38 -10.88
CA LEU A 208 -4.23 -4.32 -11.61
C LEU A 208 -4.72 -4.21 -13.05
N ALA A 209 -5.00 -5.33 -13.72
CA ALA A 209 -5.62 -5.32 -15.05
C ALA A 209 -6.98 -4.61 -15.04
N GLY A 210 -7.82 -4.88 -14.04
CA GLY A 210 -9.10 -4.18 -13.89
C GLY A 210 -8.95 -2.68 -13.59
N ILE A 211 -7.94 -2.28 -12.82
CA ILE A 211 -7.61 -0.86 -12.58
C ILE A 211 -7.17 -0.19 -13.88
N ARG A 212 -6.29 -0.82 -14.65
CA ARG A 212 -5.86 -0.34 -15.98
C ARG A 212 -7.05 -0.12 -16.90
N ASP A 213 -7.94 -1.11 -16.98
CA ASP A 213 -9.09 -1.07 -17.87
C ASP A 213 -10.06 0.04 -17.45
N LEU A 214 -10.31 0.22 -16.14
CA LEU A 214 -11.09 1.35 -15.62
C LEU A 214 -10.47 2.69 -16.04
N CYS A 215 -9.17 2.85 -15.88
CA CYS A 215 -8.49 4.08 -16.26
C CYS A 215 -8.59 4.32 -17.79
N ALA A 216 -8.41 3.28 -18.59
CA ALA A 216 -8.56 3.35 -20.05
C ALA A 216 -9.98 3.75 -20.48
N GLU A 217 -11.02 3.18 -19.86
CA GLU A 217 -12.43 3.52 -20.08
C GLU A 217 -12.73 4.98 -19.74
N GLN A 218 -12.05 5.54 -18.74
CA GLN A 218 -12.21 6.94 -18.35
C GLN A 218 -11.27 7.90 -19.13
N GLY A 219 -10.43 7.35 -20.02
CA GLY A 219 -9.44 8.15 -20.77
C GLY A 219 -8.34 8.75 -19.88
N VAL A 220 -8.07 8.15 -18.72
CA VAL A 220 -7.10 8.62 -17.73
C VAL A 220 -5.82 7.78 -17.80
N PRO A 221 -4.67 8.34 -18.18
CA PRO A 221 -3.38 7.65 -18.10
C PRO A 221 -3.10 7.17 -16.68
N LEU A 222 -2.61 5.93 -16.54
CA LEU A 222 -2.22 5.31 -15.28
C LEU A 222 -0.70 5.06 -15.24
N ALA A 223 -0.08 5.35 -14.11
CA ALA A 223 1.26 4.90 -13.78
C ALA A 223 1.28 4.30 -12.36
N VAL A 224 2.15 3.32 -12.13
CA VAL A 224 2.34 2.68 -10.82
C VAL A 224 3.68 3.11 -10.23
N VAL A 225 3.67 3.41 -8.94
CA VAL A 225 4.89 3.63 -8.13
C VAL A 225 4.93 2.54 -7.06
N VAL A 226 5.90 1.66 -7.12
CA VAL A 226 6.08 0.57 -6.16
C VAL A 226 7.05 1.02 -5.08
N VAL A 227 6.60 0.99 -3.82
CA VAL A 227 7.36 1.43 -2.65
C VAL A 227 7.71 0.21 -1.79
N PRO A 228 9.01 -0.04 -1.50
CA PRO A 228 9.39 -1.07 -0.55
C PRO A 228 9.07 -0.66 0.88
N GLY A 229 8.87 -1.61 1.76
CA GLY A 229 8.86 -1.35 3.20
C GLY A 229 10.24 -1.41 3.81
N ALA A 230 10.35 -0.90 5.05
CA ALA A 230 11.57 -0.97 5.83
C ALA A 230 12.13 -2.40 6.01
N PRO A 231 11.32 -3.48 6.19
CA PRO A 231 11.86 -4.85 6.27
C PRO A 231 12.77 -5.25 5.13
N ASP A 232 12.47 -4.74 3.92
CA ASP A 232 13.19 -5.08 2.70
C ASP A 232 14.34 -4.11 2.39
N ALA A 233 14.12 -2.82 2.60
CA ALA A 233 15.02 -1.77 2.15
C ALA A 233 15.94 -1.20 3.24
N ASP A 234 15.56 -1.27 4.52
CA ASP A 234 16.37 -0.79 5.64
C ASP A 234 17.17 -1.95 6.28
N PRO A 235 18.50 -1.95 6.20
CA PRO A 235 19.31 -3.00 6.80
C PRO A 235 19.22 -3.08 8.31
N ASP A 236 18.83 -1.98 8.97
CA ASP A 236 18.73 -1.85 10.42
C ASP A 236 17.32 -2.07 10.96
N TYR A 237 16.36 -2.41 10.09
CA TYR A 237 14.99 -2.65 10.52
C TYR A 237 14.88 -3.93 11.36
N TRP A 238 14.16 -3.85 12.47
CA TRP A 238 14.10 -4.89 13.49
C TRP A 238 13.55 -6.26 12.98
N LEU A 239 12.63 -6.27 12.03
CA LEU A 239 12.01 -7.48 11.46
C LEU A 239 12.65 -7.89 10.13
N ARG A 240 13.90 -7.54 9.88
CA ARG A 240 14.57 -7.99 8.67
C ARG A 240 14.76 -9.50 8.70
N PRO A 241 14.30 -10.26 7.66
CA PRO A 241 14.52 -11.70 7.59
C PRO A 241 16.01 -12.05 7.61
N ASP A 242 16.38 -13.04 8.40
CA ASP A 242 17.75 -13.57 8.43
C ASP A 242 17.97 -14.52 7.24
N PRO A 243 18.88 -14.21 6.29
CA PRO A 243 19.14 -15.07 5.14
C PRO A 243 19.65 -16.47 5.51
N GLY A 244 20.28 -16.62 6.69
CA GLY A 244 20.73 -17.93 7.19
C GLY A 244 19.55 -18.82 7.60
N ARG A 245 18.49 -18.23 8.13
CA ARG A 245 17.25 -18.93 8.52
C ARG A 245 16.25 -19.03 7.37
N TYR A 246 16.21 -18.02 6.51
CA TYR A 246 15.30 -17.90 5.37
C TYR A 246 16.08 -17.72 4.06
N PRO A 247 16.75 -18.77 3.56
CA PRO A 247 17.62 -18.68 2.38
C PRO A 247 16.86 -18.36 1.08
N GLY A 248 15.52 -18.52 1.09
CA GLY A 248 14.66 -18.12 -0.04
C GLY A 248 14.35 -16.64 -0.08
N TRP A 249 14.60 -15.90 1.02
CA TRP A 249 14.32 -14.48 1.07
C TRP A 249 15.24 -13.65 0.19
N GLN A 250 14.65 -12.73 -0.55
CA GLN A 250 15.36 -11.76 -1.38
C GLN A 250 14.74 -10.38 -1.10
N PRO A 251 15.54 -9.39 -0.68
CA PRO A 251 15.01 -8.08 -0.25
C PRO A 251 14.21 -7.34 -1.32
N GLU A 252 14.53 -7.55 -2.60
CA GLU A 252 13.86 -6.92 -3.75
C GLU A 252 12.61 -7.68 -4.23
N ARG A 253 12.35 -8.88 -3.70
CA ARG A 253 11.33 -9.78 -4.27
C ARG A 253 9.96 -9.14 -4.38
N LEU A 254 9.43 -8.60 -3.29
CA LEU A 254 8.08 -8.05 -3.28
C LEU A 254 7.92 -6.93 -4.31
N THR A 255 8.88 -6.02 -4.38
CA THR A 255 8.86 -4.93 -5.35
C THR A 255 9.10 -5.39 -6.78
N SER A 256 9.93 -6.43 -6.99
CA SER A 256 10.20 -7.01 -8.30
C SER A 256 9.00 -7.79 -8.84
N GLU A 257 8.26 -8.51 -7.98
CA GLU A 257 7.02 -9.18 -8.38
C GLU A 257 5.96 -8.17 -8.83
N TRP A 258 5.77 -7.07 -8.08
CA TRP A 258 4.89 -5.98 -8.50
C TRP A 258 5.33 -5.34 -9.82
N GLN A 259 6.62 -5.09 -9.99
CA GLN A 259 7.15 -4.57 -11.26
C GLN A 259 6.83 -5.53 -12.42
N GLY A 260 7.11 -6.83 -12.25
CA GLY A 260 6.80 -7.85 -13.27
C GLY A 260 5.30 -7.94 -13.60
N ILE A 261 4.42 -7.79 -12.60
CA ILE A 261 2.96 -7.71 -12.81
C ILE A 261 2.62 -6.49 -13.65
N CYS A 262 3.14 -5.31 -13.30
CA CYS A 262 2.88 -4.07 -14.05
C CYS A 262 3.34 -4.20 -15.52
N GLU A 263 4.51 -4.79 -15.76
CA GLU A 263 5.05 -5.04 -17.10
C GLU A 263 4.15 -5.99 -17.91
N ARG A 264 3.66 -7.09 -17.30
CA ARG A 264 2.74 -8.03 -17.96
C ARG A 264 1.38 -7.41 -18.27
N VAL A 265 0.88 -6.58 -17.36
CA VAL A 265 -0.38 -5.85 -17.52
C VAL A 265 -0.25 -4.70 -18.52
N GLY A 266 0.98 -4.24 -18.80
CA GLY A 266 1.26 -3.13 -19.72
C GLY A 266 1.00 -1.75 -19.09
N VAL A 267 1.27 -1.60 -17.79
CA VAL A 267 1.18 -0.33 -17.06
C VAL A 267 2.59 0.20 -16.77
N PRO A 268 2.90 1.46 -17.10
CA PRO A 268 4.17 2.07 -16.73
C PRO A 268 4.42 1.98 -15.22
N VAL A 269 5.63 1.55 -14.83
CA VAL A 269 5.98 1.32 -13.43
C VAL A 269 7.31 1.95 -13.06
N LEU A 270 7.35 2.57 -11.88
CA LEU A 270 8.57 3.02 -11.21
C LEU A 270 8.74 2.20 -9.92
N ASN A 271 9.80 1.41 -9.87
CA ASN A 271 10.19 0.66 -8.67
C ASN A 271 11.19 1.48 -7.85
N LEU A 272 10.80 1.90 -6.65
CA LEU A 272 11.63 2.72 -5.76
C LEU A 272 12.57 1.91 -4.86
N TYR A 273 12.66 0.57 -5.01
CA TYR A 273 13.49 -0.27 -4.15
C TYR A 273 14.93 0.22 -4.08
N GLY A 274 15.62 0.35 -5.21
CA GLY A 274 17.02 0.79 -5.25
C GLY A 274 17.20 2.19 -4.63
N THR A 275 16.32 3.13 -4.99
CA THR A 275 16.37 4.51 -4.51
C THR A 275 16.26 4.60 -2.99
N LEU A 276 15.30 3.88 -2.38
CA LEU A 276 15.06 3.96 -0.94
C LEU A 276 16.07 3.10 -0.15
N LYS A 277 16.49 1.94 -0.69
CA LYS A 277 17.55 1.10 -0.12
C LYS A 277 18.86 1.86 0.02
N ASP A 278 19.28 2.59 -1.04
CA ASP A 278 20.53 3.35 -1.03
C ASP A 278 20.51 4.52 -0.03
N ALA A 279 19.31 5.05 0.27
CA ALA A 279 19.13 6.06 1.30
C ALA A 279 19.09 5.49 2.73
N GLY A 280 18.70 4.20 2.90
CA GLY A 280 18.69 3.45 4.16
C GLY A 280 17.70 4.01 5.18
N HIS A 281 17.99 3.80 6.48
CA HIS A 281 17.12 4.18 7.60
C HIS A 281 16.62 5.64 7.62
N ARG A 282 17.31 6.56 6.97
CA ARG A 282 16.96 8.00 6.92
C ARG A 282 15.61 8.27 6.24
N VAL A 283 15.12 7.35 5.45
CA VAL A 283 13.90 7.52 4.64
C VAL A 283 12.70 6.75 5.19
N PHE A 284 12.85 6.07 6.33
CA PHE A 284 11.80 5.35 7.04
C PHE A 284 11.49 5.99 8.39
N VAL A 285 10.29 5.73 8.93
CA VAL A 285 9.81 6.35 10.18
C VAL A 285 10.66 5.92 11.38
N GLY A 286 11.08 4.67 11.41
CA GLY A 286 11.93 4.15 12.48
C GLY A 286 11.94 2.62 12.55
N ALA A 287 12.56 2.11 13.61
CA ALA A 287 12.85 0.67 13.71
C ALA A 287 11.62 -0.24 13.79
N LEU A 288 10.44 0.27 14.14
CA LEU A 288 9.22 -0.51 14.34
C LEU A 288 8.11 -0.20 13.34
N ASP A 289 8.26 0.84 12.55
CA ASP A 289 7.26 1.31 11.60
C ASP A 289 7.79 1.13 10.18
N PRO A 290 7.16 0.30 9.32
CA PRO A 290 7.67 -0.01 7.98
C PRO A 290 7.49 1.13 6.99
N HIS A 291 6.77 2.20 7.36
CA HIS A 291 6.44 3.29 6.45
C HIS A 291 7.64 4.18 6.13
N TRP A 292 7.66 4.71 4.95
CA TRP A 292 8.55 5.83 4.63
C TRP A 292 8.17 7.09 5.42
N ASN A 293 9.15 7.93 5.69
CA ASN A 293 8.95 9.23 6.33
C ASN A 293 8.92 10.36 5.29
N GLY A 294 8.78 11.60 5.75
CA GLY A 294 8.76 12.77 4.84
C GLY A 294 10.01 12.92 3.96
N ALA A 295 11.17 12.41 4.38
CA ALA A 295 12.37 12.40 3.55
C ALA A 295 12.28 11.32 2.45
N GLY A 296 11.74 10.15 2.78
CA GLY A 296 11.47 9.09 1.81
C GLY A 296 10.43 9.51 0.77
N MET A 297 9.38 10.19 1.22
CA MET A 297 8.34 10.72 0.33
C MET A 297 8.87 11.81 -0.60
N ASP A 298 9.74 12.71 -0.13
CA ASP A 298 10.39 13.72 -0.97
C ASP A 298 11.33 13.06 -1.99
N LEU A 299 12.13 12.10 -1.57
CA LEU A 299 13.01 11.34 -2.46
C LEU A 299 12.20 10.56 -3.52
N GLY A 300 11.12 9.90 -3.10
CA GLY A 300 10.19 9.21 -4.01
C GLY A 300 9.58 10.17 -5.03
N ALA A 301 9.12 11.35 -4.61
CA ALA A 301 8.54 12.36 -5.50
C ALA A 301 9.56 12.89 -6.51
N ARG A 302 10.80 13.17 -6.08
CA ARG A 302 11.91 13.58 -6.97
C ARG A 302 12.27 12.50 -8.00
N THR A 303 12.17 11.25 -7.63
CA THR A 303 12.41 10.12 -8.54
C THR A 303 11.22 9.91 -9.49
N ALA A 304 9.99 10.12 -8.99
CA ALA A 304 8.78 9.89 -9.76
C ALA A 304 8.54 10.98 -10.83
N LEU A 305 8.83 12.26 -10.55
CA LEU A 305 8.52 13.34 -11.49
C LEU A 305 9.15 13.13 -12.88
N PRO A 306 10.48 12.92 -13.04
CA PRO A 306 11.08 12.71 -14.35
C PRO A 306 10.57 11.40 -15.02
N PHE A 307 10.22 10.38 -14.25
CA PHE A 307 9.59 9.18 -14.79
C PHE A 307 8.22 9.50 -15.38
N LEU A 308 7.35 10.24 -14.67
CA LEU A 308 6.02 10.63 -15.15
C LEU A 308 6.12 11.55 -16.39
N GLU A 309 7.06 12.49 -16.40
CA GLU A 309 7.35 13.32 -17.58
C GLU A 309 7.75 12.48 -18.79
N SER A 310 8.55 11.42 -18.59
CA SER A 310 8.94 10.48 -19.66
C SER A 310 7.77 9.71 -20.25
N GLN A 311 6.66 9.57 -19.49
CA GLN A 311 5.39 8.99 -19.97
C GLN A 311 4.54 10.01 -20.77
N GLY A 312 5.04 11.21 -21.02
CA GLY A 312 4.35 12.26 -21.74
C GLY A 312 3.30 13.00 -20.93
N TRP A 313 3.33 12.91 -19.60
CA TRP A 313 2.38 13.62 -18.75
C TRP A 313 2.70 15.12 -18.74
N SER A 314 1.69 15.92 -19.11
CA SER A 314 1.84 17.36 -19.22
C SER A 314 1.87 18.03 -17.85
N LEU A 315 2.88 18.89 -17.63
CA LEU A 315 2.95 19.74 -16.44
C LEU A 315 2.10 21.02 -16.56
N GLY A 316 1.30 21.15 -17.63
CA GLY A 316 0.66 22.43 -17.94
C GLY A 316 1.65 23.44 -18.53
N ARG A 317 1.17 24.38 -19.34
CA ARG A 317 1.97 25.48 -19.85
C ARG A 317 1.95 26.67 -18.92
#